data_b28d0c471155dabdc8785e12c66d7abd
#
_entry.id   b28d0c471155dabdc8785e12c66d7abd
#
_cell.length_a   1.000
_cell.length_b   1.000
_cell.length_c   1.000
_cell.angle_alpha   90.00
_cell.angle_beta   90.00
_cell.angle_gamma   90.00
#
_symmetry.space_group_name_H-M   'P 1'
#
loop_
_entity.id
_entity.type
_entity.pdbx_description
1 polymer ?
#
loop_
_entity_poly.entity_id
_entity_poly.type
_entity_poly.pdbx_seq_one_letter_code
_entity_poly.pdbx_strand_id
1 'polypeptide(L)'
;VYADREAFESTYVPLAPEKIVIQNASIYDGDGGEFFETDVLVEDGKIIAIGKDLPFSNEFKVIDATGKWVTPGIIDIHSHMGVYPAPGVRTSSDGNEATSPVTADVWAEHSIWVQDPQYALALTGGVTAFHILPGSANLIGGRGVTVKNLQRVTINSMKFPDAPHSLKMACGENPKRVYGNRGQAPSTRMGNAAGYRKSWIQAEGYLRRLNEYEEKSDEAKELEYAPTRDLEMETLAGVL
;
A
#
# COMPACT_ATOMS: atom_id res chain seq x y z
N VAL A 1 -3.57 -17.03 -7.60
CA VAL A 1 -2.77 -17.72 -6.68
C VAL A 1 -3.27 -17.49 -5.26
N TYR A 2 -2.85 -18.26 -4.23
CA TYR A 2 -3.48 -18.32 -2.90
C TYR A 2 -3.41 -17.00 -2.10
N ALA A 3 -2.38 -16.19 -2.34
CA ALA A 3 -2.13 -14.96 -1.57
C ALA A 3 -3.24 -13.89 -1.65
N ASP A 4 -4.03 -13.88 -2.71
CA ASP A 4 -5.03 -12.83 -2.95
C ASP A 4 -6.48 -13.29 -2.79
N ARG A 5 -6.70 -14.55 -2.36
CA ARG A 5 -8.06 -15.12 -2.23
C ARG A 5 -8.97 -14.39 -1.24
N GLU A 6 -8.39 -13.57 -0.35
CA GLU A 6 -9.15 -12.83 0.68
C GLU A 6 -8.94 -11.31 0.60
N ALA A 7 -8.19 -10.82 -0.38
CA ALA A 7 -8.06 -9.40 -0.57
C ALA A 7 -9.42 -8.81 -1.00
N PHE A 8 -9.91 -7.85 -0.22
CA PHE A 8 -11.06 -7.06 -0.66
C PHE A 8 -10.66 -6.22 -1.86
N GLU A 9 -11.44 -6.31 -2.93
CA GLU A 9 -11.20 -5.53 -4.13
C GLU A 9 -11.35 -4.03 -3.86
N SER A 10 -10.68 -3.21 -4.70
CA SER A 10 -10.89 -1.78 -4.69
C SER A 10 -12.32 -1.45 -5.13
N THR A 11 -12.99 -0.64 -4.35
CA THR A 11 -14.28 -0.01 -4.72
C THR A 11 -14.09 1.46 -5.08
N TYR A 12 -12.88 1.83 -5.49
CA TYR A 12 -12.55 3.20 -5.89
C TYR A 12 -13.38 3.61 -7.12
N VAL A 13 -14.03 4.76 -6.98
CA VAL A 13 -14.71 5.43 -8.09
C VAL A 13 -14.02 6.78 -8.29
N PRO A 14 -13.58 7.11 -9.50
CA PRO A 14 -13.04 8.43 -9.80
C PRO A 14 -13.99 9.55 -9.37
N LEU A 15 -13.44 10.71 -9.05
CA LEU A 15 -14.26 11.92 -8.87
C LEU A 15 -14.97 12.21 -10.19
N ALA A 16 -16.13 12.90 -10.09
CA ALA A 16 -16.83 13.37 -11.27
C ALA A 16 -15.86 14.14 -12.18
N PRO A 17 -15.83 13.86 -13.47
CA PRO A 17 -14.91 14.52 -14.38
C PRO A 17 -15.20 16.01 -14.41
N GLU A 18 -14.18 16.83 -14.20
CA GLU A 18 -14.22 18.27 -14.41
C GLU A 18 -13.31 18.59 -15.60
N LYS A 19 -13.73 19.54 -16.41
CA LYS A 19 -12.87 20.15 -17.43
C LYS A 19 -12.11 21.29 -16.74
N ILE A 20 -10.79 21.19 -16.68
CA ILE A 20 -9.93 22.15 -15.98
C ILE A 20 -8.85 22.63 -16.94
N VAL A 21 -8.64 23.95 -16.99
CA VAL A 21 -7.43 24.53 -17.55
C VAL A 21 -6.61 25.18 -16.45
N ILE A 22 -5.35 24.78 -16.31
CA ILE A 22 -4.36 25.40 -15.44
C ILE A 22 -3.52 26.30 -16.34
N GLN A 23 -3.57 27.62 -16.14
CA GLN A 23 -2.92 28.57 -17.02
C GLN A 23 -1.64 29.17 -16.42
N ASN A 24 -0.68 29.45 -17.30
CA ASN A 24 0.57 30.16 -16.98
C ASN A 24 1.42 29.51 -15.88
N ALA A 25 1.39 28.20 -15.76
CA ALA A 25 2.18 27.46 -14.78
C ALA A 25 3.66 27.33 -15.20
N SER A 26 4.52 27.18 -14.20
CA SER A 26 5.80 26.47 -14.36
C SER A 26 5.55 24.98 -14.12
N ILE A 27 6.05 24.11 -14.98
CA ILE A 27 5.75 22.68 -14.94
C ILE A 27 7.01 21.85 -14.88
N TYR A 28 7.07 20.89 -13.94
CA TYR A 28 7.93 19.73 -14.03
C TYR A 28 7.08 18.51 -14.40
N ASP A 29 7.40 17.84 -15.51
CA ASP A 29 6.59 16.71 -16.01
C ASP A 29 6.88 15.37 -15.30
N GLY A 30 7.95 15.33 -14.49
CA GLY A 30 8.39 14.12 -13.80
C GLY A 30 9.29 13.21 -14.64
N ASP A 31 9.54 13.57 -15.91
CA ASP A 31 10.41 12.82 -16.84
C ASP A 31 11.64 13.66 -17.25
N GLY A 32 11.88 14.73 -16.53
CA GLY A 32 13.02 15.63 -16.72
C GLY A 32 12.71 16.88 -17.56
N GLY A 33 11.49 17.04 -18.04
CA GLY A 33 11.03 18.24 -18.73
C GLY A 33 10.67 19.37 -17.77
N GLU A 34 11.05 20.59 -18.15
CA GLU A 34 10.73 21.84 -17.46
C GLU A 34 10.14 22.82 -18.45
N PHE A 35 8.94 23.34 -18.13
CA PHE A 35 8.21 24.25 -19.00
C PHE A 35 7.81 25.49 -18.21
N PHE A 36 7.83 26.67 -18.83
CA PHE A 36 7.46 27.93 -18.22
C PHE A 36 6.34 28.62 -18.97
N GLU A 37 5.46 29.32 -18.24
CA GLU A 37 4.31 30.05 -18.82
C GLU A 37 3.50 29.12 -19.72
N THR A 38 3.11 27.99 -19.17
CA THR A 38 2.51 26.87 -19.93
C THR A 38 1.16 26.49 -19.33
N ASP A 39 0.21 26.19 -20.22
CA ASP A 39 -1.13 25.75 -19.84
C ASP A 39 -1.22 24.23 -19.82
N VAL A 40 -2.07 23.70 -18.94
CA VAL A 40 -2.42 22.29 -18.89
C VAL A 40 -3.94 22.13 -18.99
N LEU A 41 -4.42 21.42 -19.98
CA LEU A 41 -5.82 21.04 -20.11
C LEU A 41 -6.06 19.65 -19.57
N VAL A 42 -7.05 19.56 -18.67
CA VAL A 42 -7.50 18.30 -18.08
C VAL A 42 -8.97 18.08 -18.41
N GLU A 43 -9.29 16.94 -18.96
CA GLU A 43 -10.64 16.48 -19.25
C GLU A 43 -10.77 15.00 -18.93
N ASP A 44 -11.89 14.61 -18.33
CA ASP A 44 -12.16 13.21 -17.91
C ASP A 44 -11.05 12.59 -17.04
N GLY A 45 -10.45 13.43 -16.17
CA GLY A 45 -9.37 13.00 -15.27
C GLY A 45 -8.04 12.73 -15.96
N LYS A 46 -7.86 13.17 -17.21
CA LYS A 46 -6.64 13.03 -18.00
C LYS A 46 -6.11 14.36 -18.48
N ILE A 47 -4.80 14.49 -18.54
CA ILE A 47 -4.15 15.59 -19.24
C ILE A 47 -4.33 15.35 -20.74
N ILE A 48 -5.03 16.27 -21.43
CA ILE A 48 -5.30 16.17 -22.88
C ILE A 48 -4.38 17.07 -23.72
N ALA A 49 -3.83 18.12 -23.11
CA ALA A 49 -2.87 19.00 -23.77
C ALA A 49 -1.98 19.72 -22.76
N ILE A 50 -0.74 19.98 -23.17
CA ILE A 50 0.21 20.87 -22.48
C ILE A 50 0.81 21.79 -23.54
N GLY A 51 0.81 23.08 -23.33
CA GLY A 51 1.33 24.05 -24.31
C GLY A 51 1.07 25.49 -23.90
N LYS A 52 1.55 26.45 -24.69
CA LYS A 52 1.28 27.88 -24.48
C LYS A 52 0.00 28.29 -25.18
N ASP A 53 -0.77 29.17 -24.55
CA ASP A 53 -1.97 29.80 -25.12
C ASP A 53 -2.96 28.77 -25.72
N LEU A 54 -3.21 27.68 -24.98
CA LEU A 54 -4.07 26.62 -25.48
C LEU A 54 -5.52 27.09 -25.61
N PRO A 55 -6.20 26.82 -26.75
CA PRO A 55 -7.62 27.14 -26.89
C PRO A 55 -8.46 26.17 -26.04
N PHE A 56 -9.46 26.72 -25.34
CA PHE A 56 -10.43 25.95 -24.56
C PHE A 56 -11.83 26.61 -24.60
N SER A 57 -12.87 25.84 -24.33
CA SER A 57 -14.25 26.33 -24.31
C SER A 57 -14.62 26.88 -22.91
N ASN A 58 -15.75 27.56 -22.84
CA ASN A 58 -16.30 28.09 -21.58
C ASN A 58 -16.71 27.01 -20.56
N GLU A 59 -16.67 25.76 -20.96
CA GLU A 59 -16.92 24.61 -20.05
C GLU A 59 -15.75 24.32 -19.12
N PHE A 60 -14.57 24.84 -19.44
CA PHE A 60 -13.38 24.61 -18.61
C PHE A 60 -13.36 25.56 -17.42
N LYS A 61 -13.14 25.01 -16.23
CA LYS A 61 -12.82 25.76 -15.03
C LYS A 61 -11.38 26.26 -15.12
N VAL A 62 -11.22 27.58 -15.09
CA VAL A 62 -9.88 28.20 -15.19
C VAL A 62 -9.23 28.30 -13.84
N ILE A 63 -7.99 27.85 -13.74
CA ILE A 63 -7.10 28.01 -12.58
C ILE A 63 -5.90 28.84 -13.04
N ASP A 64 -5.79 30.07 -12.56
CA ASP A 64 -4.59 30.88 -12.75
C ASP A 64 -3.44 30.34 -11.87
N ALA A 65 -2.41 29.86 -12.51
CA ALA A 65 -1.21 29.32 -11.90
C ALA A 65 0.03 30.19 -12.14
N THR A 66 -0.16 31.48 -12.45
CA THR A 66 0.94 32.43 -12.59
C THR A 66 1.82 32.43 -11.34
N GLY A 67 3.11 32.16 -11.51
CA GLY A 67 4.09 32.06 -10.44
C GLY A 67 3.98 30.79 -9.57
N LYS A 68 3.16 29.82 -9.99
CA LYS A 68 3.02 28.52 -9.31
C LYS A 68 3.64 27.41 -10.14
N TRP A 69 3.92 26.30 -9.45
CA TRP A 69 4.44 25.08 -10.04
C TRP A 69 3.37 24.00 -10.13
N VAL A 70 3.35 23.30 -11.24
CA VAL A 70 2.59 22.07 -11.44
C VAL A 70 3.58 20.93 -11.56
N THR A 71 3.37 19.88 -10.76
CA THR A 71 4.21 18.68 -10.73
C THR A 71 3.32 17.45 -10.69
N PRO A 72 3.84 16.26 -11.05
CA PRO A 72 3.18 15.02 -10.69
C PRO A 72 2.92 14.96 -9.18
N GLY A 73 1.83 14.34 -8.78
CA GLY A 73 1.53 14.11 -7.37
C GLY A 73 2.59 13.24 -6.71
N ILE A 74 2.97 13.59 -5.47
CA ILE A 74 3.95 12.81 -4.70
C ILE A 74 3.32 11.49 -4.29
N ILE A 75 4.07 10.41 -4.47
CA ILE A 75 3.72 9.07 -3.98
C ILE A 75 4.62 8.76 -2.79
N ASP A 76 4.04 8.66 -1.61
CA ASP A 76 4.78 8.22 -0.41
C ASP A 76 4.81 6.68 -0.38
N ILE A 77 5.95 6.11 -0.73
CA ILE A 77 6.13 4.66 -0.83
C ILE A 77 6.40 3.96 0.51
N HIS A 78 6.46 4.69 1.61
CA HIS A 78 6.69 4.13 2.95
C HIS A 78 5.95 4.93 4.01
N SER A 79 4.66 4.71 4.10
CA SER A 79 3.78 5.41 5.03
C SER A 79 3.26 4.52 6.14
N HIS A 80 2.89 5.16 7.25
CA HIS A 80 2.14 4.56 8.35
C HIS A 80 0.84 5.35 8.61
N MET A 81 0.37 6.07 7.61
CA MET A 81 -0.83 6.90 7.68
C MET A 81 -2.05 6.04 8.06
N GLY A 82 -2.82 6.51 9.01
CA GLY A 82 -4.02 5.83 9.49
C GLY A 82 -3.78 4.61 10.39
N VAL A 83 -2.60 3.94 10.35
CA VAL A 83 -2.26 2.88 11.30
C VAL A 83 -1.57 3.43 12.57
N TYR A 84 -1.03 4.65 12.48
CA TYR A 84 -0.61 5.50 13.59
C TYR A 84 -1.24 6.88 13.43
N PRO A 85 -2.56 7.02 13.67
CA PRO A 85 -3.28 8.26 13.39
C PRO A 85 -2.96 9.38 14.38
N ALA A 86 -3.32 10.60 14.01
CA ALA A 86 -3.29 11.78 14.88
C ALA A 86 -4.70 12.12 15.42
N PRO A 87 -4.84 12.51 16.72
CA PRO A 87 -3.79 12.47 17.74
C PRO A 87 -3.37 11.04 18.10
N GLY A 88 -2.09 10.84 18.40
CA GLY A 88 -1.56 9.53 18.78
C GLY A 88 -2.09 9.06 20.13
N VAL A 89 -3.12 8.23 20.13
CA VAL A 89 -3.68 7.58 21.32
C VAL A 89 -3.51 6.07 21.22
N ARG A 90 -3.36 5.40 22.37
CA ARG A 90 -3.06 3.96 22.40
C ARG A 90 -4.14 3.13 21.71
N THR A 91 -5.39 3.51 21.80
CA THR A 91 -6.54 2.79 21.24
C THR A 91 -6.63 2.81 19.72
N SER A 92 -5.87 3.69 19.06
CA SER A 92 -5.80 3.78 17.59
C SER A 92 -4.37 3.55 17.05
N SER A 93 -3.47 3.02 17.88
CA SER A 93 -2.07 2.74 17.51
C SER A 93 -1.93 1.27 17.09
N ASP A 94 -2.40 0.93 15.90
CA ASP A 94 -2.56 -0.44 15.40
C ASP A 94 -1.52 -0.82 14.32
N GLY A 95 -0.41 -0.10 14.27
CA GLY A 95 0.58 -0.29 13.22
C GLY A 95 1.50 -1.52 13.36
N ASN A 96 1.48 -2.24 14.50
CA ASN A 96 2.25 -3.48 14.65
C ASN A 96 1.47 -4.52 15.45
N GLU A 97 1.29 -5.69 14.87
CA GLU A 97 0.88 -6.89 15.60
C GLU A 97 2.11 -7.55 16.21
N ALA A 98 2.55 -7.06 17.38
CA ALA A 98 3.81 -7.48 17.98
C ALA A 98 3.66 -8.69 18.92
N THR A 99 2.77 -9.62 18.62
CA THR A 99 2.52 -10.85 19.40
C THR A 99 3.47 -11.99 19.00
N SER A 100 3.93 -12.00 17.75
CA SER A 100 4.91 -12.96 17.21
C SER A 100 5.93 -12.25 16.32
N PRO A 101 7.16 -12.76 16.20
CA PRO A 101 8.15 -12.23 15.27
C PRO A 101 7.72 -12.33 13.79
N VAL A 102 6.84 -13.25 13.46
CA VAL A 102 6.23 -13.42 12.15
C VAL A 102 4.72 -13.31 12.32
N THR A 103 4.10 -12.42 11.58
CA THR A 103 2.67 -12.13 11.55
C THR A 103 2.29 -11.77 10.11
N ALA A 104 2.65 -12.64 9.16
CA ALA A 104 2.43 -12.40 7.74
C ALA A 104 0.94 -12.44 7.36
N ASP A 105 0.09 -12.95 8.23
CA ASP A 105 -1.36 -13.02 8.11
C ASP A 105 -2.09 -11.70 8.37
N VAL A 106 -1.44 -10.72 9.01
CA VAL A 106 -2.08 -9.42 9.26
C VAL A 106 -1.89 -8.46 8.08
N TRP A 107 -2.90 -7.62 7.86
CA TRP A 107 -2.92 -6.68 6.75
C TRP A 107 -3.16 -5.27 7.27
N ALA A 108 -2.33 -4.31 6.87
CA ALA A 108 -2.45 -2.91 7.30
C ALA A 108 -3.83 -2.32 6.99
N GLU A 109 -4.47 -2.73 5.88
CA GLU A 109 -5.77 -2.22 5.48
C GLU A 109 -6.88 -2.43 6.51
N HIS A 110 -6.78 -3.45 7.36
CA HIS A 110 -7.79 -3.73 8.39
C HIS A 110 -7.68 -2.81 9.60
N SER A 111 -6.57 -2.08 9.75
CA SER A 111 -6.35 -1.15 10.87
C SER A 111 -6.25 0.32 10.46
N ILE A 112 -6.39 0.64 9.19
CA ILE A 112 -6.32 2.03 8.73
C ILE A 112 -7.56 2.81 9.16
N TRP A 113 -7.34 3.88 9.92
CA TRP A 113 -8.38 4.87 10.20
C TRP A 113 -8.46 5.89 9.07
N VAL A 114 -9.47 5.77 8.23
CA VAL A 114 -9.64 6.58 7.02
C VAL A 114 -9.94 8.06 7.30
N GLN A 115 -10.33 8.40 8.52
CA GLN A 115 -10.63 9.77 8.96
C GLN A 115 -9.43 10.46 9.63
N ASP A 116 -8.25 9.87 9.59
CA ASP A 116 -7.04 10.46 10.13
C ASP A 116 -6.79 11.84 9.48
N PRO A 117 -6.73 12.92 10.27
CA PRO A 117 -6.54 14.27 9.73
C PRO A 117 -5.20 14.46 9.02
N GLN A 118 -4.24 13.58 9.21
CA GLN A 118 -2.96 13.62 8.54
C GLN A 118 -3.10 13.44 7.01
N TYR A 119 -4.14 12.75 6.52
CA TYR A 119 -4.41 12.64 5.08
C TYR A 119 -4.61 14.01 4.42
N ALA A 120 -5.44 14.86 5.02
CA ALA A 120 -5.67 16.20 4.51
C ALA A 120 -4.41 17.06 4.57
N LEU A 121 -3.63 16.97 5.66
CA LEU A 121 -2.36 17.70 5.80
C LEU A 121 -1.35 17.26 4.74
N ALA A 122 -1.20 15.97 4.51
CA ALA A 122 -0.29 15.45 3.49
C ALA A 122 -0.72 15.86 2.07
N LEU A 123 -2.04 15.95 1.81
CA LEU A 123 -2.55 16.43 0.53
C LEU A 123 -2.17 17.89 0.27
N THR A 124 -2.18 18.75 1.30
CA THR A 124 -1.70 20.14 1.15
C THR A 124 -0.22 20.24 0.80
N GLY A 125 0.57 19.20 1.11
CA GLY A 125 1.96 19.05 0.70
C GLY A 125 2.14 18.35 -0.66
N GLY A 126 1.05 18.03 -1.35
CA GLY A 126 1.11 17.41 -2.68
C GLY A 126 1.19 15.88 -2.68
N VAL A 127 1.04 15.21 -1.52
CA VAL A 127 1.05 13.74 -1.47
C VAL A 127 -0.32 13.21 -1.91
N THR A 128 -0.35 12.54 -3.05
CA THR A 128 -1.59 12.07 -3.71
C THR A 128 -1.84 10.58 -3.55
N ALA A 129 -0.83 9.82 -3.18
CA ALA A 129 -0.94 8.39 -2.93
C ALA A 129 0.03 7.95 -1.83
N PHE A 130 -0.34 6.88 -1.12
CA PHE A 130 0.47 6.26 -0.08
C PHE A 130 0.60 4.77 -0.31
N HIS A 131 1.77 4.24 -0.02
CA HIS A 131 1.93 2.83 0.27
C HIS A 131 2.00 2.65 1.78
N ILE A 132 0.90 2.21 2.40
CA ILE A 132 0.75 2.09 3.84
C ILE A 132 1.20 0.70 4.27
N LEU A 133 2.14 0.67 5.20
CA LEU A 133 2.81 -0.53 5.69
C LEU A 133 2.56 -0.72 7.18
N PRO A 134 2.55 -1.97 7.68
CA PRO A 134 2.79 -2.21 9.09
C PRO A 134 4.12 -1.60 9.54
N GLY A 135 4.25 -1.32 10.82
CA GLY A 135 5.50 -0.90 11.42
C GLY A 135 6.58 -2.00 11.39
N SER A 136 7.75 -1.71 11.91
CA SER A 136 8.94 -2.58 11.80
C SER A 136 9.27 -3.37 13.06
N ALA A 137 8.30 -3.60 13.95
CA ALA A 137 8.54 -4.39 15.16
C ALA A 137 8.87 -5.85 14.88
N ASN A 138 8.25 -6.44 13.87
CA ASN A 138 8.32 -7.85 13.51
C ASN A 138 9.41 -8.12 12.47
N LEU A 139 9.92 -9.34 12.42
CA LEU A 139 10.71 -9.82 11.27
C LEU A 139 9.89 -9.74 9.98
N ILE A 140 8.67 -10.30 10.03
CA ILE A 140 7.68 -10.23 8.97
C ILE A 140 6.40 -9.70 9.61
N GLY A 141 5.99 -8.49 9.22
CA GLY A 141 4.96 -7.72 9.91
C GLY A 141 3.60 -7.66 9.20
N GLY A 142 3.45 -8.40 8.10
CA GLY A 142 2.20 -8.45 7.36
C GLY A 142 2.17 -7.62 6.09
N ARG A 143 0.98 -7.54 5.47
CA ARG A 143 0.79 -6.91 4.16
C ARG A 143 0.58 -5.41 4.24
N GLY A 144 1.21 -4.69 3.30
CA GLY A 144 0.92 -3.30 3.01
C GLY A 144 -0.14 -3.14 1.92
N VAL A 145 -0.66 -1.93 1.79
CA VAL A 145 -1.69 -1.57 0.81
C VAL A 145 -1.39 -0.22 0.17
N THR A 146 -1.63 -0.09 -1.12
CA THR A 146 -1.51 1.19 -1.83
C THR A 146 -2.87 1.88 -1.90
N VAL A 147 -2.92 3.14 -1.51
CA VAL A 147 -4.15 3.93 -1.48
C VAL A 147 -3.97 5.29 -2.14
N LYS A 148 -5.04 5.82 -2.70
CA LYS A 148 -5.13 7.21 -3.15
C LYS A 148 -5.44 8.10 -1.95
N ASN A 149 -4.80 9.27 -1.88
CA ASN A 149 -5.07 10.25 -0.84
C ASN A 149 -6.38 11.01 -1.14
N LEU A 150 -7.49 10.30 -1.06
CA LEU A 150 -8.84 10.83 -1.22
C LEU A 150 -9.64 10.47 0.02
N GLN A 151 -10.21 11.47 0.68
CA GLN A 151 -11.11 11.21 1.80
C GLN A 151 -12.31 10.40 1.35
N ARG A 152 -12.48 9.23 1.93
CA ARG A 152 -13.56 8.28 1.69
C ARG A 152 -14.06 7.70 3.01
N VAL A 153 -15.17 6.98 2.95
CA VAL A 153 -15.79 6.37 4.13
C VAL A 153 -15.14 5.03 4.49
N THR A 154 -14.61 4.33 3.49
CA THR A 154 -13.99 3.01 3.67
C THR A 154 -12.62 2.95 3.02
N ILE A 155 -11.75 2.09 3.56
CA ILE A 155 -10.44 1.85 2.97
C ILE A 155 -10.54 1.30 1.55
N ASN A 156 -11.50 0.42 1.27
CA ASN A 156 -11.68 -0.17 -0.06
C ASN A 156 -11.93 0.89 -1.14
N SER A 157 -12.63 1.99 -0.79
CA SER A 157 -12.84 3.11 -1.70
C SER A 157 -11.64 4.06 -1.85
N MET A 158 -10.59 3.87 -1.05
CA MET A 158 -9.30 4.54 -1.18
C MET A 158 -8.25 3.68 -1.88
N LYS A 159 -8.41 2.36 -1.90
CA LYS A 159 -7.43 1.45 -2.53
C LYS A 159 -7.16 1.85 -3.97
N PHE A 160 -5.88 1.88 -4.32
CA PHE A 160 -5.48 2.05 -5.71
C PHE A 160 -5.88 0.79 -6.49
N PRO A 161 -6.69 0.91 -7.57
CA PRO A 161 -7.10 -0.24 -8.35
C PRO A 161 -5.91 -1.06 -8.85
N ASP A 162 -6.00 -2.37 -8.77
CA ASP A 162 -5.02 -3.34 -9.27
C ASP A 162 -3.59 -3.20 -8.70
N ALA A 163 -3.41 -2.39 -7.65
CA ALA A 163 -2.11 -2.26 -7.01
C ALA A 163 -1.78 -3.53 -6.20
N PRO A 164 -0.59 -4.10 -6.38
CA PRO A 164 -0.19 -5.30 -5.64
C PRO A 164 0.00 -4.98 -4.15
N HIS A 165 -0.26 -5.97 -3.32
CA HIS A 165 0.12 -5.92 -1.91
C HIS A 165 1.64 -6.10 -1.78
N SER A 166 2.21 -5.52 -0.72
CA SER A 166 3.60 -5.77 -0.33
C SER A 166 3.66 -6.60 0.94
N LEU A 167 4.82 -7.16 1.25
CA LEU A 167 5.12 -7.79 2.52
C LEU A 167 6.11 -6.94 3.30
N LYS A 168 5.70 -6.44 4.47
CA LYS A 168 6.58 -5.68 5.36
C LYS A 168 7.53 -6.62 6.09
N MET A 169 8.82 -6.31 5.98
CA MET A 169 9.89 -7.02 6.67
C MET A 169 10.82 -6.03 7.38
N ALA A 170 11.45 -6.45 8.47
CA ALA A 170 12.45 -5.66 9.18
C ALA A 170 13.64 -6.53 9.60
N CYS A 171 14.84 -6.22 9.10
CA CYS A 171 16.02 -7.07 9.19
C CYS A 171 17.09 -6.59 10.18
N GLY A 172 16.79 -5.59 11.01
CA GLY A 172 17.81 -4.93 11.81
C GLY A 172 17.52 -4.88 13.30
N GLU A 173 17.62 -3.69 13.85
CA GLU A 173 17.54 -3.41 15.27
C GLU A 173 16.15 -3.63 15.85
N ASN A 174 15.09 -3.24 15.12
CA ASN A 174 13.75 -3.22 15.68
C ASN A 174 13.26 -4.61 16.13
N PRO A 175 13.27 -5.69 15.33
CA PRO A 175 12.89 -7.02 15.81
C PRO A 175 13.76 -7.51 16.97
N LYS A 176 15.07 -7.27 16.92
CA LYS A 176 15.98 -7.62 18.00
C LYS A 176 15.59 -6.97 19.33
N ARG A 177 15.30 -5.67 19.30
CA ARG A 177 14.92 -4.91 20.49
C ARG A 177 13.56 -5.34 21.00
N VAL A 178 12.57 -5.45 20.13
CA VAL A 178 11.18 -5.76 20.51
C VAL A 178 11.09 -7.14 21.14
N TYR A 179 11.63 -8.17 20.50
CA TYR A 179 11.53 -9.56 20.97
C TYR A 179 12.64 -9.92 21.96
N GLY A 180 13.85 -9.44 21.74
CA GLY A 180 14.96 -9.67 22.66
C GLY A 180 14.70 -9.11 24.06
N ASN A 181 14.09 -7.94 24.18
CA ASN A 181 13.68 -7.38 25.47
C ASN A 181 12.60 -8.20 26.20
N ARG A 182 11.90 -9.06 25.46
CA ARG A 182 10.91 -10.00 26.02
C ARG A 182 11.50 -11.40 26.27
N GLY A 183 12.80 -11.57 26.10
CA GLY A 183 13.45 -12.89 26.19
C GLY A 183 13.10 -13.84 25.05
N GLN A 184 12.65 -13.31 23.92
CA GLN A 184 12.24 -14.08 22.74
C GLN A 184 13.21 -13.89 21.57
N ALA A 185 13.20 -14.84 20.63
CA ALA A 185 13.91 -14.67 19.37
C ALA A 185 13.08 -13.74 18.43
N PRO A 186 13.77 -12.91 17.61
CA PRO A 186 15.21 -12.73 17.54
C PRO A 186 15.75 -11.74 18.59
N SER A 187 16.94 -12.01 19.12
CA SER A 187 17.68 -11.07 19.97
C SER A 187 19.00 -10.59 19.33
N THR A 188 19.37 -11.19 18.20
CA THR A 188 20.59 -10.92 17.44
C THR A 188 20.30 -10.88 15.93
N ARG A 189 21.25 -10.35 15.12
CA ARG A 189 21.16 -10.45 13.65
C ARG A 189 21.21 -11.89 13.15
N MET A 190 21.94 -12.77 13.85
CA MET A 190 21.91 -14.21 13.59
C MET A 190 20.50 -14.78 13.77
N GLY A 191 19.80 -14.34 14.83
CA GLY A 191 18.40 -14.69 15.10
C GLY A 191 17.46 -14.16 14.02
N ASN A 192 17.66 -12.92 13.52
CA ASN A 192 16.90 -12.39 12.40
C ASN A 192 17.05 -13.30 11.16
N ALA A 193 18.27 -13.59 10.77
CA ALA A 193 18.54 -14.44 9.60
C ALA A 193 17.96 -15.86 9.75
N ALA A 194 18.07 -16.44 10.94
CA ALA A 194 17.50 -17.76 11.24
C ALA A 194 15.96 -17.74 11.15
N GLY A 195 15.32 -16.66 11.66
CA GLY A 195 13.88 -16.47 11.59
C GLY A 195 13.37 -16.41 10.16
N TYR A 196 13.99 -15.63 9.30
CA TYR A 196 13.64 -15.56 7.87
C TYR A 196 13.78 -16.92 7.18
N ARG A 197 14.92 -17.56 7.33
CA ARG A 197 15.15 -18.87 6.70
C ARG A 197 14.11 -19.89 7.14
N LYS A 198 13.74 -19.89 8.42
CA LYS A 198 12.70 -20.78 8.95
C LYS A 198 11.36 -20.51 8.31
N SER A 199 10.96 -19.23 8.20
CA SER A 199 9.68 -18.84 7.62
C SER A 199 9.56 -19.24 6.14
N TRP A 200 10.61 -19.01 5.36
CA TRP A 200 10.63 -19.41 3.94
C TRP A 200 10.59 -20.93 3.74
N ILE A 201 11.35 -21.69 4.54
CA ILE A 201 11.29 -23.17 4.50
C ILE A 201 9.88 -23.69 4.83
N GLN A 202 9.20 -23.05 5.79
CA GLN A 202 7.83 -23.42 6.14
C GLN A 202 6.85 -23.09 5.01
N ALA A 203 7.00 -21.91 4.39
CA ALA A 203 6.17 -21.50 3.26
C ALA A 203 6.36 -22.39 2.03
N GLU A 204 7.61 -22.76 1.68
CA GLU A 204 7.90 -23.73 0.62
C GLU A 204 7.24 -25.09 0.90
N GLY A 205 7.33 -25.57 2.15
CA GLY A 205 6.69 -26.81 2.56
C GLY A 205 5.17 -26.76 2.48
N TYR A 206 4.57 -25.62 2.80
CA TYR A 206 3.15 -25.40 2.66
C TYR A 206 2.73 -25.38 1.18
N LEU A 207 3.41 -24.60 0.35
CA LEU A 207 3.14 -24.51 -1.08
C LEU A 207 3.25 -25.86 -1.78
N ARG A 208 4.27 -26.65 -1.44
CA ARG A 208 4.44 -28.01 -1.98
C ARG A 208 3.24 -28.89 -1.65
N ARG A 209 2.76 -28.92 -0.40
CA ARG A 209 1.58 -29.73 -0.02
C ARG A 209 0.31 -29.29 -0.75
N LEU A 210 0.14 -27.98 -0.99
CA LEU A 210 -0.98 -27.47 -1.77
C LEU A 210 -0.90 -27.93 -3.22
N ASN A 211 0.26 -27.82 -3.85
CA ASN A 211 0.46 -28.23 -5.23
C ASN A 211 0.26 -29.75 -5.40
N GLU A 212 0.84 -30.56 -4.50
CA GLU A 212 0.65 -32.01 -4.48
C GLU A 212 -0.84 -32.40 -4.37
N TYR A 213 -1.65 -31.65 -3.60
CA TYR A 213 -3.07 -31.89 -3.50
C TYR A 213 -3.80 -31.45 -4.79
N GLU A 214 -3.47 -30.29 -5.35
CA GLU A 214 -4.14 -29.78 -6.57
C GLU A 214 -3.85 -30.65 -7.81
N GLU A 215 -2.70 -31.30 -7.87
CA GLU A 215 -2.31 -32.19 -8.96
C GLU A 215 -3.02 -33.58 -8.90
N LYS A 216 -3.73 -33.90 -7.82
CA LYS A 216 -4.46 -35.17 -7.68
C LYS A 216 -5.68 -35.21 -8.61
N SER A 217 -6.06 -36.42 -9.03
CA SER A 217 -7.34 -36.62 -9.74
C SER A 217 -8.54 -36.30 -8.82
N ASP A 218 -9.70 -36.03 -9.42
CA ASP A 218 -10.92 -35.75 -8.66
C ASP A 218 -11.31 -36.90 -7.74
N GLU A 219 -11.13 -38.16 -8.19
CA GLU A 219 -11.40 -39.34 -7.38
C GLU A 219 -10.46 -39.43 -6.17
N ALA A 220 -9.18 -39.04 -6.33
CA ALA A 220 -8.24 -39.02 -5.20
C ALA A 220 -8.54 -37.88 -4.22
N LYS A 221 -9.01 -36.72 -4.71
CA LYS A 221 -9.44 -35.59 -3.86
C LYS A 221 -10.72 -35.91 -3.07
N GLU A 222 -11.61 -36.75 -3.58
CA GLU A 222 -12.79 -37.19 -2.82
C GLU A 222 -12.43 -38.07 -1.61
N LEU A 223 -11.28 -38.72 -1.61
CA LEU A 223 -10.78 -39.62 -0.54
C LEU A 223 -9.91 -38.91 0.49
N GLU A 224 -9.51 -37.68 0.25
CA GLU A 224 -8.61 -36.94 1.12
C GLU A 224 -9.15 -35.52 1.43
N TYR A 225 -8.85 -35.04 2.63
CA TYR A 225 -9.13 -33.64 2.95
C TYR A 225 -8.07 -32.72 2.31
N ALA A 226 -8.54 -31.59 1.81
CA ALA A 226 -7.63 -30.53 1.39
C ALA A 226 -6.69 -30.09 2.54
N PRO A 227 -5.44 -29.71 2.26
CA PRO A 227 -4.56 -29.18 3.28
C PRO A 227 -5.22 -28.04 4.06
N THR A 228 -5.11 -28.08 5.38
CA THR A 228 -5.64 -27.03 6.24
C THR A 228 -5.05 -25.68 5.87
N ARG A 229 -5.90 -24.68 5.73
CA ARG A 229 -5.48 -23.32 5.46
C ARG A 229 -4.64 -22.75 6.60
N ASP A 230 -3.61 -22.00 6.23
CA ASP A 230 -2.73 -21.27 7.13
C ASP A 230 -2.49 -19.88 6.51
N LEU A 231 -3.12 -18.85 7.05
CA LEU A 231 -3.11 -17.50 6.49
C LEU A 231 -1.70 -16.89 6.46
N GLU A 232 -0.88 -17.20 7.46
CA GLU A 232 0.52 -16.77 7.48
C GLU A 232 1.30 -17.42 6.33
N MET A 233 1.15 -18.73 6.18
CA MET A 233 1.83 -19.47 5.12
C MET A 233 1.28 -19.12 3.73
N GLU A 234 -0.02 -18.85 3.59
CA GLU A 234 -0.62 -18.37 2.34
C GLU A 234 0.01 -17.05 1.88
N THR A 235 0.18 -16.09 2.81
CA THR A 235 0.86 -14.83 2.50
C THR A 235 2.30 -15.06 2.07
N LEU A 236 3.06 -15.88 2.83
CA LEU A 236 4.47 -16.14 2.52
C LEU A 236 4.64 -16.92 1.22
N ALA A 237 3.79 -17.92 0.96
CA ALA A 237 3.82 -18.71 -0.28
C ALA A 237 3.47 -17.87 -1.52
N GLY A 238 2.68 -16.80 -1.34
CA GLY A 238 2.35 -15.87 -2.43
C GLY A 238 3.51 -14.97 -2.86
N VAL A 239 4.60 -14.94 -2.10
CA VAL A 239 5.83 -14.20 -2.42
C VAL A 239 6.88 -15.09 -3.09
N LEU A 240 6.79 -16.43 -2.92
CA LEU A 240 7.66 -17.42 -3.54
C LEU A 240 7.29 -17.67 -5.00
#